data_2c24027594ba75b8419b18f7f2d97665
#
_entry.id   2c24027594ba75b8419b18f7f2d97665
#
_cell.length_a   1.000
_cell.length_b   1.000
_cell.length_c   1.000
_cell.angle_alpha   90.00
_cell.angle_beta   90.00
_cell.angle_gamma   90.00
#
_symmetry.space_group_name_H-M   'P 1'
#
loop_
_entity.id
_entity.type
_entity.pdbx_description
1 polymer ?
#
loop_
_entity_poly.entity_id
_entity_poly.type
_entity_poly.pdbx_seq_one_letter_code
_entity_poly.pdbx_strand_id
1 'polypeptide(L)'
;MELPAYHLPTVGNLLRSMWERGWSFIKKAGTVILLSTIFVWFTTYFGVVDGTFRMLSEDEIDFSILAAIGGVFAWIFKPLGWGNWQAAVASITGLVAKENIVGTMGILYGGGDASTYDAIAAAFTSVSGYSFLVFNLLCAPCFAAMGAICLLYTSDAA
;
A
#
# COMPACT_ATOMS: atom_id res chain seq x y z
N MET A 1 -2.88 36.00 34.89
CA MET A 1 -3.45 34.92 34.06
C MET A 1 -3.78 33.78 35.00
N GLU A 2 -5.04 33.60 35.32
CA GLU A 2 -5.48 32.48 36.15
C GLU A 2 -5.52 31.22 35.24
N LEU A 3 -4.78 30.19 35.63
CA LEU A 3 -4.82 28.90 34.92
C LEU A 3 -6.19 28.27 35.19
N PRO A 4 -6.90 27.80 34.14
CA PRO A 4 -8.17 27.14 34.34
C PRO A 4 -7.99 25.89 35.22
N ALA A 5 -8.95 25.64 36.12
CA ALA A 5 -8.90 24.47 37.00
C ALA A 5 -8.90 23.17 36.17
N TYR A 6 -7.95 22.30 36.43
CA TYR A 6 -7.88 21.00 35.80
C TYR A 6 -9.04 20.12 36.26
N HIS A 7 -9.96 19.83 35.35
CA HIS A 7 -11.02 18.86 35.57
C HIS A 7 -10.67 17.54 34.86
N LEU A 8 -10.76 16.44 35.55
CA LEU A 8 -10.65 15.12 34.92
C LEU A 8 -11.78 14.95 33.89
N PRO A 9 -11.44 14.55 32.65
CA PRO A 9 -12.45 14.37 31.62
C PRO A 9 -13.42 13.27 32.00
N THR A 10 -14.73 13.53 31.85
CA THR A 10 -15.75 12.51 32.07
C THR A 10 -15.63 11.40 31.00
N VAL A 11 -15.80 10.15 31.41
CA VAL A 11 -15.68 8.99 30.51
C VAL A 11 -16.59 9.11 29.29
N GLY A 12 -17.80 9.68 29.47
CA GLY A 12 -18.74 9.91 28.38
C GLY A 12 -18.21 10.87 27.31
N ASN A 13 -17.60 11.99 27.72
CA ASN A 13 -17.01 12.95 26.78
C ASN A 13 -15.77 12.36 26.06
N LEU A 14 -14.97 11.57 26.78
CA LEU A 14 -13.82 10.89 26.22
C LEU A 14 -14.24 9.90 25.13
N LEU A 15 -15.19 9.01 25.43
CA LEU A 15 -15.71 8.02 24.49
C LEU A 15 -16.37 8.68 23.26
N ARG A 16 -17.12 9.74 23.47
CA ARG A 16 -17.75 10.48 22.37
C ARG A 16 -16.72 11.11 21.45
N SER A 17 -15.71 11.78 22.00
CA SER A 17 -14.63 12.40 21.22
C SER A 17 -13.81 11.35 20.47
N MET A 18 -13.53 10.21 21.10
CA MET A 18 -12.87 9.08 20.44
C MET A 18 -13.70 8.56 19.26
N TRP A 19 -15.02 8.38 19.47
CA TRP A 19 -15.91 7.89 18.43
C TRP A 19 -16.02 8.87 17.25
N GLU A 20 -16.21 10.15 17.51
CA GLU A 20 -16.31 11.17 16.46
C GLU A 20 -15.04 11.27 15.62
N ARG A 21 -13.87 11.26 16.27
CA ARG A 21 -12.57 11.28 15.57
C ARG A 21 -12.30 9.97 14.84
N GLY A 22 -12.56 8.83 15.46
CA GLY A 22 -12.41 7.51 14.87
C GLY A 22 -13.31 7.33 13.65
N TRP A 23 -14.57 7.72 13.74
CA TRP A 23 -15.52 7.64 12.63
C TRP A 23 -15.15 8.53 11.45
N SER A 24 -14.67 9.74 11.73
CA SER A 24 -14.17 10.66 10.70
C SER A 24 -12.93 10.08 9.98
N PHE A 25 -12.02 9.45 10.73
CA PHE A 25 -10.86 8.77 10.18
C PHE A 25 -11.28 7.58 9.30
N ILE A 26 -12.16 6.71 9.79
CA ILE A 26 -12.65 5.54 9.05
C ILE A 26 -13.31 5.97 7.73
N LYS A 27 -14.15 7.00 7.75
CA LYS A 27 -14.76 7.50 6.51
C LYS A 27 -13.73 7.97 5.49
N LYS A 28 -12.75 8.78 5.91
CA LYS A 28 -11.75 9.34 5.00
C LYS A 28 -10.77 8.26 4.51
N ALA A 29 -10.18 7.52 5.44
CA ALA A 29 -9.20 6.47 5.11
C ALA A 29 -9.86 5.32 4.35
N GLY A 30 -11.04 4.88 4.77
CA GLY A 30 -11.78 3.80 4.13
C GLY A 30 -12.15 4.11 2.67
N THR A 31 -12.56 5.34 2.38
CA THR A 31 -12.87 5.75 1.00
C THR A 31 -11.62 5.71 0.12
N VAL A 32 -10.49 6.24 0.60
CA VAL A 32 -9.22 6.23 -0.15
C VAL A 32 -8.73 4.81 -0.37
N ILE A 33 -8.77 3.96 0.66
CA ILE A 33 -8.35 2.56 0.57
C ILE A 33 -9.25 1.82 -0.42
N LEU A 34 -10.57 1.98 -0.35
CA LEU A 34 -11.52 1.33 -1.25
C LEU A 34 -11.26 1.71 -2.71
N LEU A 35 -11.16 3.00 -3.00
CA LEU A 35 -10.90 3.49 -4.36
C LEU A 35 -9.54 2.99 -4.88
N SER A 36 -8.52 3.02 -4.03
CA SER A 36 -7.19 2.52 -4.38
C SER A 36 -7.19 1.02 -4.67
N THR A 37 -7.92 0.24 -3.87
CA THR A 37 -8.03 -1.22 -4.06
C THR A 37 -8.74 -1.53 -5.37
N ILE A 38 -9.83 -0.81 -5.69
CA ILE A 38 -10.53 -0.95 -6.98
C ILE A 38 -9.60 -0.59 -8.14
N PHE A 39 -8.84 0.49 -8.01
CA PHE A 39 -7.89 0.92 -9.04
C PHE A 39 -6.77 -0.11 -9.26
N VAL A 40 -6.17 -0.61 -8.19
CA VAL A 40 -5.14 -1.67 -8.27
C VAL A 40 -5.72 -2.94 -8.87
N TRP A 41 -6.91 -3.36 -8.42
CA TRP A 41 -7.59 -4.53 -8.98
C TRP A 41 -7.83 -4.37 -10.49
N PHE A 42 -8.35 -3.23 -10.91
CA PHE A 42 -8.59 -2.95 -12.33
C PHE A 42 -7.29 -3.02 -13.13
N THR A 43 -6.23 -2.36 -12.69
CA THR A 43 -4.93 -2.34 -13.39
C THR A 43 -4.22 -3.69 -13.39
N THR A 44 -4.52 -4.56 -12.42
CA THR A 44 -3.97 -5.93 -12.35
C THR A 44 -4.65 -6.86 -13.34
N TYR A 45 -5.99 -6.79 -13.43
CA TYR A 45 -6.77 -7.74 -14.23
C TYR A 45 -7.08 -7.25 -15.64
N PHE A 46 -6.74 -6.03 -15.99
CA PHE A 46 -6.90 -5.51 -17.34
C PHE A 46 -5.57 -5.25 -18.01
N GLY A 47 -5.44 -5.66 -19.26
CA GLY A 47 -4.25 -5.48 -20.06
C GLY A 47 -4.52 -5.60 -21.54
N VAL A 48 -3.46 -5.44 -22.33
CA VAL A 48 -3.52 -5.57 -23.77
C VAL A 48 -2.74 -6.81 -24.19
N VAL A 49 -3.46 -7.82 -24.67
CA VAL A 49 -2.89 -9.05 -25.22
C VAL A 49 -3.34 -9.15 -26.68
N ASP A 50 -2.39 -9.40 -27.60
CA ASP A 50 -2.62 -9.48 -29.04
C ASP A 50 -3.34 -8.24 -29.63
N GLY A 51 -3.11 -7.06 -29.05
CA GLY A 51 -3.73 -5.82 -29.51
C GLY A 51 -5.19 -5.64 -29.11
N THR A 52 -5.74 -6.55 -28.30
CA THR A 52 -7.10 -6.45 -27.74
C THR A 52 -7.05 -6.15 -26.25
N PHE A 53 -7.83 -5.16 -25.82
CA PHE A 53 -8.01 -4.85 -24.41
C PHE A 53 -9.03 -5.83 -23.83
N ARG A 54 -8.59 -6.67 -22.89
CA ARG A 54 -9.45 -7.67 -22.26
C ARG A 54 -9.09 -7.89 -20.80
N MET A 55 -9.98 -8.55 -20.09
CA MET A 55 -9.70 -9.03 -18.74
C MET A 55 -8.72 -10.23 -18.84
N LEU A 56 -7.66 -10.16 -18.07
CA LEU A 56 -6.59 -11.15 -18.03
C LEU A 56 -6.93 -12.28 -17.05
N SER A 57 -6.50 -13.50 -17.37
CA SER A 57 -6.47 -14.62 -16.43
C SER A 57 -5.24 -14.50 -15.51
N GLU A 58 -5.23 -15.27 -14.41
CA GLU A 58 -4.11 -15.25 -13.46
C GLU A 58 -2.77 -15.59 -14.09
N ASP A 59 -2.76 -16.43 -15.13
CA ASP A 59 -1.55 -16.79 -15.88
C ASP A 59 -1.02 -15.68 -16.79
N GLU A 60 -1.82 -14.66 -17.05
CA GLU A 60 -1.50 -13.57 -17.99
C GLU A 60 -1.22 -12.23 -17.29
N ILE A 61 -1.07 -12.22 -15.97
CA ILE A 61 -0.83 -11.01 -15.16
C ILE A 61 0.42 -10.25 -15.62
N ASP A 62 1.40 -10.94 -16.19
CA ASP A 62 2.61 -10.32 -16.77
C ASP A 62 2.33 -9.33 -17.90
N PHE A 63 1.16 -9.43 -18.55
CA PHE A 63 0.71 -8.51 -19.61
C PHE A 63 -0.24 -7.42 -19.09
N SER A 64 -0.42 -7.32 -17.77
CA SER A 64 -1.27 -6.31 -17.16
C SER A 64 -0.69 -4.91 -17.30
N ILE A 65 -1.56 -3.91 -17.23
CA ILE A 65 -1.17 -2.50 -17.16
C ILE A 65 -0.23 -2.29 -15.97
N LEU A 66 -0.51 -2.96 -14.86
CA LEU A 66 0.29 -2.88 -13.65
C LEU A 66 1.70 -3.45 -13.84
N ALA A 67 1.84 -4.56 -14.58
CA ALA A 67 3.14 -5.14 -14.91
C ALA A 67 3.96 -4.21 -15.81
N ALA A 68 3.33 -3.55 -16.78
CA ALA A 68 3.99 -2.57 -17.64
C ALA A 68 4.52 -1.38 -16.83
N ILE A 69 3.71 -0.84 -15.93
CA ILE A 69 4.12 0.22 -15.00
C ILE A 69 5.24 -0.27 -14.09
N GLY A 70 5.09 -1.45 -13.50
CA GLY A 70 6.09 -2.08 -12.62
C GLY A 70 7.44 -2.28 -13.32
N GLY A 71 7.42 -2.67 -14.60
CA GLY A 71 8.63 -2.84 -15.42
C GLY A 71 9.44 -1.54 -15.58
N VAL A 72 8.75 -0.41 -15.77
CA VAL A 72 9.41 0.91 -15.82
C VAL A 72 10.07 1.24 -14.49
N PHE A 73 9.35 1.02 -13.38
CA PHE A 73 9.86 1.32 -12.05
C PHE A 73 10.91 0.30 -11.58
N ALA A 74 10.87 -0.94 -12.05
CA ALA A 74 11.85 -1.98 -11.72
C ALA A 74 13.28 -1.54 -12.03
N TRP A 75 13.48 -0.73 -13.07
CA TRP A 75 14.78 -0.17 -13.42
C TRP A 75 15.35 0.72 -12.30
N ILE A 76 14.51 1.50 -11.63
CA ILE A 76 14.90 2.38 -10.50
C ILE A 76 15.37 1.56 -9.31
N PHE A 77 14.75 0.40 -9.09
CA PHE A 77 15.05 -0.48 -7.94
C PHE A 77 16.18 -1.48 -8.21
N LYS A 78 16.66 -1.56 -9.45
CA LYS A 78 17.77 -2.44 -9.83
C LYS A 78 19.04 -2.25 -8.98
N PRO A 79 19.47 -1.03 -8.62
CA PRO A 79 20.62 -0.84 -7.75
C PRO A 79 20.43 -1.38 -6.33
N LEU A 80 19.18 -1.54 -5.87
CA LEU A 80 18.86 -2.09 -4.55
C LEU A 80 18.86 -3.64 -4.51
N GLY A 81 19.09 -4.29 -5.67
CA GLY A 81 19.19 -5.73 -5.81
C GLY A 81 17.86 -6.46 -6.02
N TRP A 82 16.74 -5.75 -6.20
CA TRP A 82 15.41 -6.32 -6.48
C TRP A 82 14.69 -5.60 -7.62
N GLY A 83 15.38 -5.50 -8.76
CA GLY A 83 14.86 -4.87 -9.98
C GLY A 83 13.89 -5.76 -10.79
N ASN A 84 13.08 -6.59 -10.13
CA ASN A 84 11.99 -7.33 -10.74
C ASN A 84 10.70 -6.52 -10.68
N TRP A 85 9.85 -6.65 -11.67
CA TRP A 85 8.62 -5.86 -11.77
C TRP A 85 7.64 -6.19 -10.64
N GLN A 86 7.60 -7.43 -10.15
CA GLN A 86 6.73 -7.86 -9.07
C GLN A 86 7.05 -7.13 -7.76
N ALA A 87 8.33 -7.04 -7.38
CA ALA A 87 8.75 -6.30 -6.19
C ALA A 87 8.52 -4.79 -6.34
N ALA A 88 8.74 -4.24 -7.54
CA ALA A 88 8.44 -2.84 -7.83
C ALA A 88 6.96 -2.53 -7.66
N VAL A 89 6.09 -3.36 -8.22
CA VAL A 89 4.63 -3.25 -8.06
C VAL A 89 4.22 -3.38 -6.60
N ALA A 90 4.73 -4.38 -5.88
CA ALA A 90 4.43 -4.55 -4.46
C ALA A 90 4.82 -3.33 -3.63
N SER A 91 5.96 -2.70 -3.92
CA SER A 91 6.39 -1.46 -3.25
C SER A 91 5.49 -0.27 -3.59
N ILE A 92 5.07 -0.13 -4.85
CA ILE A 92 4.17 0.96 -5.28
C ILE A 92 2.79 0.78 -4.65
N THR A 93 2.23 -0.43 -4.65
CA THR A 93 0.96 -0.72 -3.99
C THR A 93 1.03 -0.54 -2.48
N GLY A 94 2.20 -0.77 -1.89
CA GLY A 94 2.50 -0.49 -0.49
C GLY A 94 2.48 1.00 -0.12
N LEU A 95 2.72 1.91 -1.07
CA LEU A 95 2.53 3.34 -0.85
C LEU A 95 1.05 3.72 -0.70
N VAL A 96 0.16 2.96 -1.31
CA VAL A 96 -1.29 3.14 -1.16
C VAL A 96 -1.75 2.62 0.20
N ALA A 97 -1.40 1.38 0.50
CA ALA A 97 -1.68 0.73 1.79
C ALA A 97 -0.59 -0.32 2.05
N LYS A 98 0.19 -0.17 3.12
CA LYS A 98 1.32 -1.08 3.41
C LYS A 98 0.89 -2.53 3.62
N GLU A 99 -0.34 -2.74 4.06
CA GLU A 99 -0.95 -4.05 4.21
C GLU A 99 -1.06 -4.81 2.89
N ASN A 100 -1.19 -4.07 1.78
CA ASN A 100 -1.32 -4.67 0.45
C ASN A 100 -0.02 -5.28 -0.07
N ILE A 101 1.15 -4.95 0.49
CA ILE A 101 2.44 -5.52 0.05
C ILE A 101 2.40 -7.04 0.14
N VAL A 102 1.96 -7.57 1.27
CA VAL A 102 1.91 -9.02 1.50
C VAL A 102 0.91 -9.69 0.55
N GLY A 103 -0.29 -9.10 0.40
CA GLY A 103 -1.30 -9.60 -0.52
C GLY A 103 -0.83 -9.57 -1.98
N THR A 104 -0.24 -8.45 -2.40
CA THR A 104 0.30 -8.30 -3.76
C THR A 104 1.43 -9.29 -4.03
N MET A 105 2.36 -9.45 -3.09
CA MET A 105 3.42 -10.47 -3.20
C MET A 105 2.84 -11.88 -3.31
N GLY A 106 1.82 -12.21 -2.52
CA GLY A 106 1.14 -13.50 -2.60
C GLY A 106 0.50 -13.76 -3.97
N ILE A 107 -0.16 -12.75 -4.55
CA ILE A 107 -0.78 -12.86 -5.88
C ILE A 107 0.29 -12.97 -6.97
N LEU A 108 1.30 -12.11 -6.95
CA LEU A 108 2.31 -12.03 -8.02
C LEU A 108 3.32 -13.18 -8.02
N TYR A 109 3.50 -13.86 -6.89
CA TYR A 109 4.42 -14.99 -6.78
C TYR A 109 3.73 -16.36 -6.62
N GLY A 110 2.40 -16.44 -6.73
CA GLY A 110 1.73 -17.72 -6.87
C GLY A 110 0.66 -18.10 -5.85
N GLY A 111 -0.24 -17.19 -5.50
CA GLY A 111 -1.55 -17.57 -4.96
C GLY A 111 -1.63 -18.11 -3.53
N GLY A 112 -0.63 -17.91 -2.67
CA GLY A 112 -0.78 -18.15 -1.23
C GLY A 112 -0.45 -19.58 -0.73
N ASP A 113 0.04 -20.46 -1.58
CA ASP A 113 0.45 -21.83 -1.23
C ASP A 113 1.94 -21.89 -0.84
N ALA A 114 2.41 -23.04 -0.37
CA ALA A 114 3.81 -23.29 -0.01
C ALA A 114 4.80 -22.94 -1.16
N SER A 115 4.35 -23.09 -2.41
CA SER A 115 5.08 -22.68 -3.61
C SER A 115 5.40 -21.19 -3.70
N THR A 116 4.58 -20.33 -3.07
CA THR A 116 4.79 -18.88 -3.04
C THR A 116 6.06 -18.51 -2.30
N TYR A 117 6.33 -19.16 -1.17
CA TYR A 117 7.55 -18.92 -0.39
C TYR A 117 8.80 -19.33 -1.16
N ASP A 118 8.75 -20.43 -1.90
CA ASP A 118 9.85 -20.90 -2.74
C ASP A 118 10.10 -19.95 -3.90
N ALA A 119 9.04 -19.42 -4.53
CA ALA A 119 9.14 -18.43 -5.59
C ALA A 119 9.73 -17.11 -5.09
N ILE A 120 9.32 -16.64 -3.93
CA ILE A 120 9.89 -15.45 -3.30
C ILE A 120 11.37 -15.69 -2.92
N ALA A 121 11.69 -16.84 -2.35
CA ALA A 121 13.06 -17.20 -1.99
C ALA A 121 13.99 -17.32 -3.22
N ALA A 122 13.45 -17.72 -4.37
CA ALA A 122 14.20 -17.74 -5.63
C ALA A 122 14.38 -16.34 -6.23
N ALA A 123 13.42 -15.43 -6.03
CA ALA A 123 13.45 -14.06 -6.55
C ALA A 123 14.35 -13.11 -5.74
N PHE A 124 14.53 -13.39 -4.46
CA PHE A 124 15.30 -12.54 -3.55
C PHE A 124 16.48 -13.30 -2.95
N THR A 125 17.64 -12.66 -2.98
CA THR A 125 18.77 -13.07 -2.10
C THR A 125 18.54 -12.52 -0.69
N SER A 126 19.25 -13.05 0.30
CA SER A 126 19.15 -12.55 1.69
C SER A 126 19.41 -11.04 1.79
N VAL A 127 20.35 -10.52 1.02
CA VAL A 127 20.69 -9.09 1.00
C VAL A 127 19.61 -8.27 0.31
N SER A 128 19.12 -8.72 -0.85
CA SER A 128 18.08 -8.00 -1.59
C SER A 128 16.73 -8.05 -0.87
N GLY A 129 16.41 -9.15 -0.20
CA GLY A 129 15.23 -9.27 0.64
C GLY A 129 15.30 -8.31 1.85
N TYR A 130 16.44 -8.22 2.51
CA TYR A 130 16.65 -7.26 3.59
C TYR A 130 16.53 -5.81 3.08
N SER A 131 17.14 -5.49 1.94
CA SER A 131 17.02 -4.19 1.29
C SER A 131 15.56 -3.83 0.97
N PHE A 132 14.78 -4.78 0.46
CA PHE A 132 13.36 -4.62 0.18
C PHE A 132 12.55 -4.32 1.45
N LEU A 133 12.80 -5.06 2.53
CA LEU A 133 12.13 -4.84 3.82
C LEU A 133 12.46 -3.47 4.41
N VAL A 134 13.75 -3.09 4.41
CA VAL A 134 14.20 -1.78 4.91
C VAL A 134 13.60 -0.64 4.08
N PHE A 135 13.59 -0.78 2.75
CA PHE A 135 12.97 0.21 1.88
C PHE A 135 11.48 0.40 2.21
N ASN A 136 10.71 -0.68 2.30
CA ASN A 136 9.28 -0.60 2.60
C ASN A 136 8.99 -0.12 4.03
N LEU A 137 9.89 -0.36 4.98
CA LEU A 137 9.78 0.17 6.34
C LEU A 137 10.01 1.68 6.38
N LEU A 138 11.06 2.16 5.72
CA LEU A 138 11.52 3.54 5.77
C LEU A 138 10.85 4.45 4.73
N CYS A 139 10.23 3.89 3.70
CA CYS A 139 9.49 4.69 2.72
C CYS A 139 8.33 5.45 3.38
N ALA A 140 7.84 6.48 2.70
CA ALA A 140 6.74 7.31 3.16
C ALA A 140 5.58 6.46 3.70
N PRO A 141 4.88 6.91 4.75
CA PRO A 141 3.64 6.27 5.17
C PRO A 141 2.61 6.30 4.03
N CYS A 142 1.62 5.41 4.08
CA CYS A 142 0.60 5.35 3.03
C CYS A 142 -0.10 6.69 2.82
N PHE A 143 -0.62 6.93 1.63
CA PHE A 143 -1.29 8.19 1.28
C PHE A 143 -2.41 8.57 2.24
N ALA A 144 -3.14 7.59 2.78
CA ALA A 144 -4.17 7.83 3.79
C ALA A 144 -3.58 8.41 5.09
N ALA A 145 -2.45 7.89 5.56
CA ALA A 145 -1.76 8.40 6.74
C ALA A 145 -1.15 9.78 6.48
N MET A 146 -0.54 10.01 5.31
CA MET A 146 -0.03 11.32 4.92
C MET A 146 -1.15 12.36 4.87
N GLY A 147 -2.30 12.02 4.28
CA GLY A 147 -3.47 12.88 4.24
C GLY A 147 -4.00 13.22 5.64
N ALA A 148 -4.03 12.25 6.55
CA ALA A 148 -4.43 12.48 7.94
C ALA A 148 -3.44 13.39 8.69
N ILE A 149 -2.14 13.19 8.51
CA ILE A 149 -1.09 14.03 9.11
C ILE A 149 -1.19 15.46 8.57
N CYS A 150 -1.29 15.64 7.26
CA CYS A 150 -1.44 16.97 6.66
C CYS A 150 -2.65 17.72 7.21
N LEU A 151 -3.78 17.04 7.35
CA LEU A 151 -5.00 17.65 7.90
C LEU A 151 -4.86 18.07 9.36
N LEU A 152 -4.14 17.29 10.18
CA LEU A 152 -3.86 17.67 11.57
C LEU A 152 -3.00 18.93 11.63
N TYR A 153 -1.92 18.98 10.87
CA TYR A 153 -1.03 20.15 10.85
C TYR A 153 -1.65 21.42 10.25
N THR A 154 -2.59 21.29 9.30
CA THR A 154 -3.25 22.45 8.69
C THR A 154 -4.45 22.95 9.52
N SER A 155 -5.11 22.09 10.29
CA SER A 155 -6.24 22.50 11.14
C SER A 155 -5.79 23.18 12.44
N ASP A 156 -4.56 22.90 12.93
CA ASP A 156 -4.00 23.54 14.12
C ASP A 156 -3.32 24.87 13.80
N ALA A 157 -3.16 25.21 12.51
CA ALA A 157 -2.57 26.48 12.05
C ALA A 157 -3.62 27.55 11.68
N ALA A 158 -4.91 27.27 11.80
CA ALA A 158 -6.03 28.18 11.57
C ALA A 158 -6.76 28.51 12.88
#